data_c998af9e41c34000c7aec88ca5d743ab
#
_entry.id   c998af9e41c34000c7aec88ca5d743ab
#
_cell.length_a   1.000
_cell.length_b   1.000
_cell.length_c   1.000
_cell.angle_alpha   90.00
_cell.angle_beta   90.00
_cell.angle_gamma   90.00
#
_symmetry.space_group_name_H-M   'P 1'
#
loop_
_entity.id
_entity.type
_entity.pdbx_description
1 polymer ?
#
loop_
_entity_poly.entity_id
_entity_poly.type
_entity_poly.pdbx_seq_one_letter_code
_entity_poly.pdbx_strand_id
1 'polypeptide(L)'
;MPEIKDSSTNLSNVPQAHEVPPDQAFYLIGIGGAGMSVLALLLHDLGYHVSGSDQVQADTLGQLRAAGITVFVGHREEQVPTNAIVVVTSAVHEDNPEAARAKALGLEIWHRSQALDFCTRSHDLVAVAGAHGKTSTSSMIAHALLKIGADPSFAIGGVIAELGTGARLGSGSAFVIEADESDGSFLNYSPAVEVITNIEPDHLDHWGSAEAFEQAFVDFTARLREGGALVLCADDAGVKRLAQRVPERRGVGGPRVISYGFGVPLAGDVVVQLSEPELGPGRGHCQVSVADAGQQVFHGQLELRIGGQHMLLNAGGALGAAYALGVDLAQFIAALGTFSGASRRMQLVGERDHVRIYDDYGHHPTEIAATLKAARDLAGSGRLLVCFQPHLYSRTYHNVAAFARVFAAVDDLTVCSVYAAREAPIPGVNGNIITERLGQGTYVADMYAAGLHAFRAARPGDLLLFLGAGSITHVGHAIAAGHDFASVEQADQAKASQA
;
A
#
# COMPACT_ATOMS: atom_id res chain seq x y z
N MET A 1 -8.94 36.34 1.99
CA MET A 1 -9.45 34.98 1.99
C MET A 1 -9.76 34.62 0.55
N PRO A 2 -9.02 33.76 -0.13
CA PRO A 2 -9.43 33.25 -1.43
C PRO A 2 -10.52 32.20 -1.23
N GLU A 3 -11.56 32.28 -2.02
CA GLU A 3 -12.68 31.36 -2.06
C GLU A 3 -12.18 29.93 -2.35
N ILE A 4 -12.53 29.01 -1.46
CA ILE A 4 -12.36 27.58 -1.65
C ILE A 4 -13.30 27.19 -2.79
N LYS A 5 -12.76 26.93 -3.97
CA LYS A 5 -13.52 26.31 -5.06
C LYS A 5 -13.96 24.92 -4.60
N ASP A 6 -15.25 24.79 -4.50
CA ASP A 6 -15.98 23.55 -4.27
C ASP A 6 -15.63 22.54 -5.37
N SER A 7 -14.66 21.67 -5.10
CA SER A 7 -14.33 20.52 -5.93
C SER A 7 -15.14 19.30 -5.46
N SER A 8 -16.45 19.49 -5.22
CA SER A 8 -17.35 18.37 -5.17
C SER A 8 -17.43 17.78 -6.58
N THR A 9 -16.50 16.87 -6.88
CA THR A 9 -16.66 15.95 -7.98
C THR A 9 -17.99 15.24 -7.76
N ASN A 10 -18.93 15.53 -8.64
CA ASN A 10 -20.28 15.00 -8.65
C ASN A 10 -20.19 13.46 -8.65
N LEU A 11 -20.26 12.83 -7.47
CA LEU A 11 -20.30 11.39 -7.26
C LEU A 11 -21.55 10.72 -7.91
N SER A 12 -22.42 11.51 -8.53
CA SER A 12 -23.62 11.03 -9.24
C SER A 12 -23.38 10.53 -10.66
N ASN A 13 -22.17 10.64 -11.21
CA ASN A 13 -21.81 10.09 -12.51
C ASN A 13 -20.79 8.93 -12.35
N VAL A 14 -21.15 7.90 -11.58
CA VAL A 14 -20.54 6.57 -11.80
C VAL A 14 -21.17 6.08 -13.12
N PRO A 15 -20.41 5.89 -14.20
CA PRO A 15 -20.95 5.33 -15.41
C PRO A 15 -21.58 3.99 -15.04
N GLN A 16 -22.89 3.84 -15.30
CA GLN A 16 -23.51 2.52 -15.35
C GLN A 16 -22.65 1.68 -16.28
N ALA A 17 -22.54 0.39 -15.99
CA ALA A 17 -21.71 -0.58 -16.70
C ALA A 17 -21.79 -0.40 -18.23
N HIS A 18 -20.95 0.49 -18.78
CA HIS A 18 -20.76 0.57 -20.20
C HIS A 18 -19.95 -0.68 -20.56
N GLU A 19 -20.55 -1.52 -21.37
CA GLU A 19 -19.80 -2.59 -22.06
C GLU A 19 -18.77 -1.87 -22.93
N VAL A 20 -17.50 -1.96 -22.55
CA VAL A 20 -16.41 -1.44 -23.39
C VAL A 20 -16.26 -2.40 -24.57
N PRO A 21 -16.42 -1.92 -25.82
CA PRO A 21 -16.29 -2.77 -26.99
C PRO A 21 -14.93 -3.48 -27.02
N PRO A 22 -14.84 -4.73 -27.49
CA PRO A 22 -13.58 -5.49 -27.54
C PRO A 22 -12.47 -4.81 -28.38
N ASP A 23 -12.84 -3.97 -29.34
CA ASP A 23 -11.95 -3.20 -30.22
C ASP A 23 -11.59 -1.81 -29.65
N GLN A 24 -12.07 -1.47 -28.44
CA GLN A 24 -11.76 -0.23 -27.77
C GLN A 24 -10.27 -0.16 -27.42
N ALA A 25 -9.64 0.98 -27.73
CA ALA A 25 -8.27 1.24 -27.31
C ALA A 25 -8.24 1.91 -25.93
N PHE A 26 -7.16 1.65 -25.18
CA PHE A 26 -6.82 2.36 -23.95
C PHE A 26 -5.50 3.11 -24.14
N TYR A 27 -5.44 4.34 -23.66
CA TYR A 27 -4.24 5.15 -23.64
C TYR A 27 -3.94 5.61 -22.21
N LEU A 28 -2.79 5.21 -21.64
CA LEU A 28 -2.43 5.47 -20.27
C LEU A 28 -1.38 6.56 -20.17
N ILE A 29 -1.70 7.69 -19.50
CA ILE A 29 -0.76 8.78 -19.23
C ILE A 29 0.00 8.46 -17.94
N GLY A 30 1.34 8.41 -17.99
CA GLY A 30 2.18 7.94 -16.90
C GLY A 30 2.22 6.41 -16.79
N ILE A 31 2.24 5.71 -17.92
CA ILE A 31 2.12 4.24 -18.02
C ILE A 31 3.23 3.48 -17.26
N GLY A 32 4.41 4.10 -17.05
CA GLY A 32 5.53 3.52 -16.32
C GLY A 32 5.39 3.54 -14.80
N GLY A 33 4.43 4.29 -14.27
CA GLY A 33 4.15 4.33 -12.83
C GLY A 33 3.69 2.96 -12.30
N ALA A 34 4.04 2.63 -11.04
CA ALA A 34 3.82 1.32 -10.45
C ALA A 34 2.37 0.79 -10.61
N GLY A 35 1.37 1.61 -10.32
CA GLY A 35 -0.03 1.19 -10.48
C GLY A 35 -0.55 1.26 -11.91
N MET A 36 0.05 2.08 -12.77
CA MET A 36 -0.37 2.24 -14.17
C MET A 36 0.18 1.14 -15.06
N SER A 37 1.45 0.72 -14.84
CA SER A 37 2.05 -0.39 -15.58
C SER A 37 1.33 -1.71 -15.35
N VAL A 38 0.90 -1.91 -14.11
CA VAL A 38 0.04 -3.05 -13.73
C VAL A 38 -1.28 -3.02 -14.47
N LEU A 39 -1.97 -1.88 -14.43
CA LEU A 39 -3.25 -1.71 -15.13
C LEU A 39 -3.11 -1.91 -16.64
N ALA A 40 -2.00 -1.43 -17.23
CA ALA A 40 -1.70 -1.62 -18.64
C ALA A 40 -1.61 -3.12 -18.99
N LEU A 41 -0.91 -3.92 -18.16
CA LEU A 41 -0.82 -5.37 -18.34
C LEU A 41 -2.19 -6.04 -18.19
N LEU A 42 -2.97 -5.66 -17.16
CA LEU A 42 -4.31 -6.23 -16.98
C LEU A 42 -5.24 -5.97 -18.16
N LEU A 43 -5.28 -4.73 -18.67
CA LEU A 43 -6.08 -4.38 -19.84
C LEU A 43 -5.61 -5.13 -21.10
N HIS A 44 -4.29 -5.26 -21.28
CA HIS A 44 -3.70 -6.01 -22.38
C HIS A 44 -4.05 -7.51 -22.31
N ASP A 45 -3.94 -8.12 -21.11
CA ASP A 45 -4.26 -9.53 -20.90
C ASP A 45 -5.77 -9.81 -21.05
N LEU A 46 -6.63 -8.81 -20.80
CA LEU A 46 -8.06 -8.86 -21.13
C LEU A 46 -8.35 -8.73 -22.64
N GLY A 47 -7.32 -8.53 -23.46
CA GLY A 47 -7.41 -8.49 -24.93
C GLY A 47 -7.60 -7.09 -25.52
N TYR A 48 -7.51 -6.02 -24.74
CA TYR A 48 -7.64 -4.65 -25.25
C TYR A 48 -6.34 -4.14 -25.91
N HIS A 49 -6.51 -3.22 -26.86
CA HIS A 49 -5.38 -2.48 -27.42
C HIS A 49 -4.90 -1.42 -26.44
N VAL A 50 -3.70 -1.62 -25.87
CA VAL A 50 -3.13 -0.73 -24.85
C VAL A 50 -1.92 0.00 -25.40
N SER A 51 -1.88 1.30 -25.16
CA SER A 51 -0.71 2.15 -25.41
C SER A 51 -0.61 3.22 -24.34
N GLY A 52 0.52 3.92 -24.28
CA GLY A 52 0.65 5.02 -23.32
C GLY A 52 2.03 5.67 -23.34
N SER A 53 2.17 6.69 -22.53
CA SER A 53 3.39 7.47 -22.42
C SER A 53 3.87 7.58 -20.98
N ASP A 54 5.15 7.79 -20.80
CA ASP A 54 5.73 8.21 -19.54
C ASP A 54 6.78 9.29 -19.78
N GLN A 55 6.95 10.18 -18.82
CA GLN A 55 7.92 11.27 -18.95
C GLN A 55 9.36 10.75 -18.93
N VAL A 56 9.62 9.69 -18.18
CA VAL A 56 10.96 9.16 -17.92
C VAL A 56 11.10 7.73 -18.45
N GLN A 57 12.25 7.44 -19.05
CA GLN A 57 12.60 6.06 -19.40
C GLN A 57 12.89 5.26 -18.12
N ALA A 58 12.04 4.27 -17.82
CA ALA A 58 12.18 3.38 -16.67
C ALA A 58 12.21 1.90 -17.13
N ASP A 59 12.71 1.01 -16.30
CA ASP A 59 12.77 -0.43 -16.59
C ASP A 59 11.37 -1.03 -16.82
N THR A 60 10.34 -0.49 -16.14
CA THR A 60 8.94 -0.85 -16.34
C THR A 60 8.48 -0.68 -17.78
N LEU A 61 8.96 0.36 -18.49
CA LEU A 61 8.63 0.57 -19.91
C LEU A 61 9.21 -0.54 -20.79
N GLY A 62 10.38 -1.08 -20.44
CA GLY A 62 10.98 -2.24 -21.11
C GLY A 62 10.12 -3.49 -20.96
N GLN A 63 9.59 -3.73 -19.77
CA GLN A 63 8.69 -4.86 -19.48
C GLN A 63 7.36 -4.73 -20.27
N LEU A 64 6.78 -3.55 -20.32
CA LEU A 64 5.55 -3.29 -21.08
C LEU A 64 5.74 -3.53 -22.58
N ARG A 65 6.87 -3.05 -23.17
CA ARG A 65 7.21 -3.32 -24.57
C ARG A 65 7.41 -4.81 -24.83
N ALA A 66 8.06 -5.53 -23.91
CA ALA A 66 8.23 -6.98 -24.02
C ALA A 66 6.89 -7.74 -24.01
N ALA A 67 5.88 -7.21 -23.31
CA ALA A 67 4.51 -7.72 -23.32
C ALA A 67 3.70 -7.31 -24.56
N GLY A 68 4.27 -6.54 -25.50
CA GLY A 68 3.59 -6.11 -26.73
C GLY A 68 2.83 -4.79 -26.63
N ILE A 69 2.95 -4.06 -25.52
CA ILE A 69 2.29 -2.76 -25.31
C ILE A 69 3.13 -1.65 -25.96
N THR A 70 2.47 -0.77 -26.71
CA THR A 70 3.12 0.38 -27.33
C THR A 70 3.37 1.49 -26.31
N VAL A 71 4.65 1.82 -26.06
CA VAL A 71 5.03 2.79 -25.03
C VAL A 71 5.92 3.88 -25.59
N PHE A 72 5.55 5.13 -25.30
CA PHE A 72 6.27 6.34 -25.69
C PHE A 72 7.03 6.93 -24.48
N VAL A 73 8.12 7.66 -24.75
CA VAL A 73 8.84 8.47 -23.77
C VAL A 73 8.61 9.95 -24.10
N GLY A 74 8.21 10.71 -23.08
CA GLY A 74 7.74 12.09 -23.22
C GLY A 74 6.26 12.16 -23.61
N HIS A 75 5.57 13.18 -23.08
CA HIS A 75 4.15 13.42 -23.34
C HIS A 75 3.97 14.30 -24.58
N ARG A 76 3.24 13.82 -25.58
CA ARG A 76 2.94 14.55 -26.82
C ARG A 76 1.52 14.27 -27.31
N GLU A 77 0.80 15.30 -27.73
CA GLU A 77 -0.60 15.22 -28.13
C GLU A 77 -0.87 14.25 -29.28
N GLU A 78 0.11 14.09 -30.21
CA GLU A 78 -0.03 13.22 -31.39
C GLU A 78 -0.02 11.72 -31.03
N GLN A 79 0.40 11.37 -29.80
CA GLN A 79 0.46 10.00 -29.34
C GLN A 79 -0.91 9.46 -28.90
N VAL A 80 -1.87 10.36 -28.63
CA VAL A 80 -3.21 9.99 -28.15
C VAL A 80 -4.07 9.49 -29.31
N PRO A 81 -4.50 8.21 -29.34
CA PRO A 81 -5.39 7.69 -30.36
C PRO A 81 -6.76 8.40 -30.33
N THR A 82 -7.37 8.57 -31.49
CA THR A 82 -8.65 9.29 -31.63
C THR A 82 -9.87 8.51 -31.13
N ASN A 83 -9.71 7.24 -30.81
CA ASN A 83 -10.77 6.33 -30.36
C ASN A 83 -10.43 5.67 -29.00
N ALA A 84 -9.50 6.23 -28.21
CA ALA A 84 -9.09 5.64 -26.94
C ALA A 84 -9.93 6.14 -25.76
N ILE A 85 -10.10 5.26 -24.76
CA ILE A 85 -10.37 5.68 -23.38
C ILE A 85 -9.01 6.08 -22.79
N VAL A 86 -8.90 7.34 -22.31
CA VAL A 86 -7.66 7.85 -21.75
C VAL A 86 -7.67 7.67 -20.24
N VAL A 87 -6.65 6.96 -19.72
CA VAL A 87 -6.55 6.69 -18.29
C VAL A 87 -5.50 7.60 -17.66
N VAL A 88 -5.89 8.26 -16.57
CA VAL A 88 -5.04 9.21 -15.82
C VAL A 88 -4.97 8.84 -14.34
N THR A 89 -3.97 9.39 -13.65
CA THR A 89 -3.89 9.39 -12.18
C THR A 89 -4.05 10.82 -11.66
N SER A 90 -4.25 10.97 -10.35
CA SER A 90 -4.27 12.27 -9.66
C SER A 90 -2.95 13.06 -9.80
N ALA A 91 -1.87 12.41 -10.24
CA ALA A 91 -0.58 13.06 -10.47
C ALA A 91 -0.46 13.76 -11.85
N VAL A 92 -1.40 13.52 -12.77
CA VAL A 92 -1.39 14.16 -14.10
C VAL A 92 -1.87 15.61 -13.96
N HIS A 93 -0.98 16.56 -14.26
CA HIS A 93 -1.30 17.99 -14.21
C HIS A 93 -2.26 18.42 -15.34
N GLU A 94 -3.00 19.50 -15.10
CA GLU A 94 -3.98 20.04 -16.06
C GLU A 94 -3.36 20.52 -17.38
N ASP A 95 -2.09 20.90 -17.36
CA ASP A 95 -1.31 21.37 -18.52
C ASP A 95 -0.67 20.22 -19.32
N ASN A 96 -0.91 18.96 -18.95
CA ASN A 96 -0.40 17.82 -19.71
C ASN A 96 -0.99 17.83 -21.14
N PRO A 97 -0.14 17.81 -22.20
CA PRO A 97 -0.61 17.95 -23.59
C PRO A 97 -1.51 16.80 -24.04
N GLU A 98 -1.30 15.60 -23.51
CA GLU A 98 -2.11 14.42 -23.85
C GLU A 98 -3.49 14.47 -23.18
N ALA A 99 -3.56 14.92 -21.93
CA ALA A 99 -4.83 15.14 -21.24
C ALA A 99 -5.63 16.27 -21.90
N ALA A 100 -4.98 17.37 -22.31
CA ALA A 100 -5.58 18.45 -23.06
C ALA A 100 -6.11 17.96 -24.43
N ARG A 101 -5.32 17.13 -25.14
CA ARG A 101 -5.73 16.52 -26.41
C ARG A 101 -6.94 15.61 -26.27
N ALA A 102 -6.97 14.77 -25.22
CA ALA A 102 -8.11 13.91 -24.93
C ALA A 102 -9.40 14.71 -24.73
N LYS A 103 -9.33 15.80 -23.96
CA LYS A 103 -10.46 16.73 -23.76
C LYS A 103 -10.90 17.38 -25.07
N ALA A 104 -9.95 17.84 -25.89
CA ALA A 104 -10.22 18.49 -27.18
C ALA A 104 -10.89 17.55 -28.19
N LEU A 105 -10.56 16.25 -28.14
CA LEU A 105 -11.17 15.22 -28.97
C LEU A 105 -12.52 14.72 -28.41
N GLY A 106 -12.92 15.13 -27.20
CA GLY A 106 -14.11 14.62 -26.53
C GLY A 106 -14.00 13.15 -26.13
N LEU A 107 -12.77 12.65 -25.90
CA LEU A 107 -12.54 11.28 -25.50
C LEU A 107 -12.98 11.06 -24.05
N GLU A 108 -13.38 9.84 -23.74
CA GLU A 108 -13.67 9.43 -22.38
C GLU A 108 -12.36 9.37 -21.58
N ILE A 109 -12.35 10.02 -20.39
CA ILE A 109 -11.18 10.06 -19.50
C ILE A 109 -11.57 9.36 -18.21
N TRP A 110 -10.85 8.29 -17.89
CA TRP A 110 -11.03 7.54 -16.66
C TRP A 110 -9.91 7.82 -15.67
N HIS A 111 -10.25 7.84 -14.40
CA HIS A 111 -9.25 7.71 -13.36
C HIS A 111 -8.73 6.26 -13.31
N ARG A 112 -7.47 6.05 -12.93
CA ARG A 112 -6.85 4.72 -12.76
C ARG A 112 -7.73 3.73 -12.01
N SER A 113 -8.38 4.17 -10.92
CA SER A 113 -9.26 3.31 -10.12
C SER A 113 -10.52 2.87 -10.85
N GLN A 114 -11.08 3.70 -11.74
CA GLN A 114 -12.23 3.33 -12.57
C GLN A 114 -11.85 2.26 -13.59
N ALA A 115 -10.68 2.39 -14.21
CA ALA A 115 -10.17 1.38 -15.13
C ALA A 115 -9.83 0.07 -14.40
N LEU A 116 -9.33 0.14 -13.17
CA LEU A 116 -9.08 -1.04 -12.35
C LEU A 116 -10.40 -1.70 -11.90
N ASP A 117 -11.41 -0.92 -11.47
CA ASP A 117 -12.75 -1.45 -11.20
C ASP A 117 -13.32 -2.17 -12.41
N PHE A 118 -13.16 -1.59 -13.60
CA PHE A 118 -13.56 -2.23 -14.86
C PHE A 118 -12.91 -3.62 -15.03
N CYS A 119 -11.59 -3.74 -14.79
CA CYS A 119 -10.88 -5.01 -14.87
C CYS A 119 -11.37 -6.05 -13.83
N THR A 120 -11.96 -5.61 -12.73
CA THR A 120 -12.36 -6.48 -11.62
C THR A 120 -13.81 -6.93 -11.65
N ARG A 121 -14.63 -6.43 -12.59
CA ARG A 121 -16.11 -6.63 -12.60
C ARG A 121 -16.55 -8.09 -12.70
N SER A 122 -15.81 -8.92 -13.40
CA SER A 122 -16.09 -10.35 -13.57
C SER A 122 -15.54 -11.23 -12.44
N HIS A 123 -14.95 -10.64 -11.41
CA HIS A 123 -14.26 -11.33 -10.32
C HIS A 123 -14.93 -11.10 -8.98
N ASP A 124 -14.65 -12.00 -8.02
CA ASP A 124 -14.91 -11.77 -6.60
C ASP A 124 -13.85 -10.79 -6.06
N LEU A 125 -14.14 -9.49 -6.18
CA LEU A 125 -13.21 -8.45 -5.78
C LEU A 125 -13.03 -8.42 -4.27
N VAL A 126 -11.80 -8.64 -3.82
CA VAL A 126 -11.36 -8.44 -2.43
C VAL A 126 -10.60 -7.12 -2.35
N ALA A 127 -11.19 -6.12 -1.72
CA ALA A 127 -10.59 -4.79 -1.54
C ALA A 127 -10.09 -4.62 -0.11
N VAL A 128 -8.79 -4.38 0.05
CA VAL A 128 -8.16 -4.16 1.36
C VAL A 128 -7.91 -2.67 1.55
N ALA A 129 -8.62 -2.05 2.51
CA ALA A 129 -8.54 -0.64 2.85
C ALA A 129 -8.07 -0.42 4.29
N GLY A 130 -7.68 0.81 4.61
CA GLY A 130 -7.24 1.25 5.93
C GLY A 130 -5.96 2.07 5.87
N ALA A 131 -5.68 2.90 6.87
CA ALA A 131 -4.50 3.75 6.87
C ALA A 131 -3.20 2.91 6.79
N HIS A 132 -3.15 1.77 7.50
CA HIS A 132 -1.97 0.90 7.62
C HIS A 132 -2.30 -0.57 7.36
N GLY A 133 -1.29 -1.36 6.93
CA GLY A 133 -1.42 -2.80 6.76
C GLY A 133 -2.05 -3.27 5.44
N LYS A 134 -2.54 -2.37 4.59
CA LYS A 134 -3.14 -2.69 3.27
C LYS A 134 -2.28 -3.62 2.44
N THR A 135 -1.06 -3.20 2.12
CA THR A 135 -0.11 -3.95 1.28
C THR A 135 0.21 -5.33 1.86
N SER A 136 0.46 -5.41 3.16
CA SER A 136 0.77 -6.68 3.81
C SER A 136 -0.41 -7.65 3.77
N THR A 137 -1.62 -7.17 4.09
CA THR A 137 -2.84 -7.99 4.10
C THR A 137 -3.20 -8.46 2.70
N SER A 138 -3.21 -7.57 1.70
CA SER A 138 -3.50 -7.93 0.30
C SER A 138 -2.45 -8.89 -0.26
N SER A 139 -1.16 -8.68 0.07
CA SER A 139 -0.09 -9.61 -0.33
C SER A 139 -0.25 -11.00 0.30
N MET A 140 -0.62 -11.08 1.58
CA MET A 140 -0.92 -12.34 2.27
C MET A 140 -2.08 -13.09 1.62
N ILE A 141 -3.17 -12.38 1.28
CA ILE A 141 -4.33 -12.97 0.60
C ILE A 141 -3.91 -13.52 -0.76
N ALA A 142 -3.28 -12.69 -1.61
CA ALA A 142 -2.87 -13.09 -2.95
C ALA A 142 -1.86 -14.25 -2.93
N HIS A 143 -0.85 -14.18 -2.04
CA HIS A 143 0.13 -15.25 -1.86
C HIS A 143 -0.52 -16.57 -1.45
N ALA A 144 -1.36 -16.55 -0.42
CA ALA A 144 -1.98 -17.77 0.08
C ALA A 144 -2.93 -18.39 -0.95
N LEU A 145 -3.76 -17.58 -1.64
CA LEU A 145 -4.62 -18.06 -2.72
C LEU A 145 -3.82 -18.70 -3.88
N LEU A 146 -2.68 -18.12 -4.25
CA LEU A 146 -1.78 -18.73 -5.24
C LEU A 146 -1.23 -20.07 -4.77
N LYS A 147 -0.76 -20.14 -3.52
CA LYS A 147 -0.14 -21.37 -2.97
C LYS A 147 -1.11 -22.55 -2.87
N ILE A 148 -2.40 -22.28 -2.64
CA ILE A 148 -3.44 -23.31 -2.63
C ILE A 148 -4.00 -23.63 -4.02
N GLY A 149 -3.48 -22.99 -5.08
CA GLY A 149 -3.89 -23.25 -6.47
C GLY A 149 -5.18 -22.54 -6.90
N ALA A 150 -5.65 -21.54 -6.14
CA ALA A 150 -6.85 -20.76 -6.50
C ALA A 150 -6.61 -19.76 -7.65
N ASP A 151 -5.37 -19.56 -8.06
CA ASP A 151 -4.92 -18.73 -9.18
C ASP A 151 -5.57 -17.33 -9.27
N PRO A 152 -5.48 -16.50 -8.21
CA PRO A 152 -6.14 -15.20 -8.18
C PRO A 152 -5.50 -14.19 -9.13
N SER A 153 -6.30 -13.22 -9.57
CA SER A 153 -5.79 -11.94 -10.07
C SER A 153 -5.47 -11.02 -8.89
N PHE A 154 -4.49 -10.13 -9.04
CA PHE A 154 -4.20 -9.14 -8.01
C PHE A 154 -3.52 -7.88 -8.56
N ALA A 155 -3.75 -6.74 -7.88
CA ALA A 155 -3.09 -5.46 -8.11
C ALA A 155 -2.82 -4.80 -6.75
N ILE A 156 -1.57 -4.89 -6.28
CA ILE A 156 -1.13 -4.52 -4.94
C ILE A 156 -0.05 -3.46 -5.06
N GLY A 157 -0.02 -2.48 -4.15
CA GLY A 157 0.94 -1.39 -4.15
C GLY A 157 2.39 -1.79 -3.87
N GLY A 158 2.64 -3.02 -3.43
CA GLY A 158 3.97 -3.58 -3.20
C GLY A 158 4.24 -4.82 -4.03
N VAL A 159 5.51 -5.19 -4.17
CA VAL A 159 5.94 -6.44 -4.82
C VAL A 159 5.91 -7.57 -3.80
N ILE A 160 5.21 -8.66 -4.09
CA ILE A 160 5.27 -9.89 -3.28
C ILE A 160 6.63 -10.54 -3.53
N ALA A 161 7.43 -10.71 -2.48
CA ALA A 161 8.84 -11.08 -2.58
C ALA A 161 9.06 -12.37 -3.40
N GLU A 162 8.25 -13.41 -3.18
CA GLU A 162 8.37 -14.69 -3.87
C GLU A 162 7.92 -14.66 -5.33
N LEU A 163 7.13 -13.67 -5.72
CA LEU A 163 6.57 -13.55 -7.07
C LEU A 163 7.32 -12.54 -7.93
N GLY A 164 8.08 -11.63 -7.32
CA GLY A 164 8.77 -10.55 -8.02
C GLY A 164 7.84 -9.55 -8.69
N THR A 165 6.53 -9.55 -8.35
CA THR A 165 5.52 -8.66 -8.94
C THR A 165 4.47 -8.26 -7.92
N GLY A 166 3.89 -7.06 -8.09
CA GLY A 166 2.72 -6.57 -7.35
C GLY A 166 1.42 -6.78 -8.10
N ALA A 167 1.46 -7.37 -9.30
CA ALA A 167 0.26 -7.59 -10.09
C ALA A 167 0.35 -8.79 -11.02
N ARG A 168 -0.81 -9.39 -11.24
CA ARG A 168 -0.98 -10.54 -12.10
C ARG A 168 -2.46 -10.72 -12.47
N LEU A 169 -2.74 -11.15 -13.68
CA LEU A 169 -4.02 -11.72 -14.08
C LEU A 169 -3.95 -13.24 -13.90
N GLY A 170 -4.82 -13.79 -13.06
CA GLY A 170 -5.01 -15.23 -12.89
C GLY A 170 -6.28 -15.71 -13.58
N SER A 171 -6.51 -17.02 -13.57
CA SER A 171 -7.71 -17.66 -14.11
C SER A 171 -8.79 -17.93 -13.05
N GLY A 172 -8.49 -17.67 -11.77
CA GLY A 172 -9.41 -17.87 -10.65
C GLY A 172 -10.44 -16.75 -10.50
N SER A 173 -11.47 -16.99 -9.68
CA SER A 173 -12.55 -16.02 -9.48
C SER A 173 -12.13 -14.81 -8.64
N ALA A 174 -11.16 -14.95 -7.75
CA ALA A 174 -10.76 -13.89 -6.84
C ALA A 174 -9.86 -12.85 -7.51
N PHE A 175 -10.13 -11.56 -7.26
CA PHE A 175 -9.26 -10.45 -7.61
C PHE A 175 -8.94 -9.65 -6.34
N VAL A 176 -7.66 -9.58 -5.96
CA VAL A 176 -7.22 -8.89 -4.74
C VAL A 176 -6.63 -7.54 -5.06
N ILE A 177 -7.16 -6.47 -4.46
CA ILE A 177 -6.63 -5.12 -4.63
C ILE A 177 -6.28 -4.47 -3.30
N GLU A 178 -5.32 -3.58 -3.36
CA GLU A 178 -5.11 -2.55 -2.34
C GLU A 178 -5.97 -1.33 -2.70
N ALA A 179 -6.94 -1.02 -1.84
CA ALA A 179 -7.87 0.09 -2.01
C ALA A 179 -7.33 1.33 -1.29
N ASP A 180 -6.86 2.32 -2.08
CA ASP A 180 -6.19 3.51 -1.57
C ASP A 180 -7.20 4.59 -1.18
N GLU A 181 -7.20 4.97 0.10
CA GLU A 181 -8.05 6.02 0.66
C GLU A 181 -7.46 7.43 0.48
N SER A 182 -6.20 7.56 0.09
CA SER A 182 -5.44 8.82 0.12
C SER A 182 -6.03 9.93 -0.75
N ASP A 183 -6.69 9.57 -1.85
CA ASP A 183 -7.31 10.47 -2.83
C ASP A 183 -8.81 10.16 -3.05
N GLY A 184 -9.40 9.31 -2.22
CA GLY A 184 -10.80 8.90 -2.34
C GLY A 184 -11.07 7.90 -3.47
N SER A 185 -10.05 7.47 -4.20
CA SER A 185 -10.21 6.57 -5.35
C SER A 185 -10.76 5.19 -4.97
N PHE A 186 -10.63 4.77 -3.71
CA PHE A 186 -11.21 3.53 -3.21
C PHE A 186 -12.75 3.49 -3.32
N LEU A 187 -13.41 4.64 -3.32
CA LEU A 187 -14.87 4.74 -3.50
C LEU A 187 -15.34 4.36 -4.91
N ASN A 188 -14.44 4.19 -5.87
CA ASN A 188 -14.79 3.74 -7.22
C ASN A 188 -15.00 2.23 -7.31
N TYR A 189 -14.53 1.45 -6.33
CA TYR A 189 -14.65 -0.01 -6.35
C TYR A 189 -16.01 -0.49 -5.85
N SER A 190 -16.42 -1.68 -6.33
CA SER A 190 -17.62 -2.39 -5.89
C SER A 190 -17.23 -3.82 -5.46
N PRO A 191 -16.65 -3.99 -4.27
CA PRO A 191 -16.10 -5.27 -3.85
C PRO A 191 -17.15 -6.30 -3.44
N ALA A 192 -16.80 -7.58 -3.54
CA ALA A 192 -17.51 -8.70 -2.92
C ALA A 192 -17.06 -8.90 -1.46
N VAL A 193 -15.79 -8.56 -1.17
CA VAL A 193 -15.21 -8.62 0.18
C VAL A 193 -14.44 -7.34 0.46
N GLU A 194 -14.80 -6.63 1.50
CA GLU A 194 -14.04 -5.48 2.02
C GLU A 194 -13.29 -5.90 3.28
N VAL A 195 -11.98 -5.65 3.31
CA VAL A 195 -11.16 -5.82 4.50
C VAL A 195 -10.73 -4.44 4.98
N ILE A 196 -11.17 -4.03 6.18
CA ILE A 196 -10.78 -2.77 6.80
C ILE A 196 -9.84 -3.05 7.97
N THR A 197 -8.57 -2.70 7.78
CA THR A 197 -7.51 -3.00 8.73
C THR A 197 -7.50 -2.04 9.92
N ASN A 198 -7.63 -0.77 9.66
CA ASN A 198 -7.71 0.30 10.67
C ASN A 198 -8.24 1.60 10.03
N ILE A 199 -8.72 2.52 10.87
CA ILE A 199 -9.14 3.86 10.46
C ILE A 199 -8.47 4.85 11.41
N GLU A 200 -7.31 5.33 10.98
CA GLU A 200 -6.55 6.39 11.66
C GLU A 200 -6.48 7.60 10.72
N PRO A 201 -6.88 8.80 11.16
CA PRO A 201 -6.89 9.97 10.29
C PRO A 201 -5.51 10.25 9.67
N ASP A 202 -5.44 10.14 8.35
CA ASP A 202 -4.29 10.51 7.51
C ASP A 202 -4.82 11.28 6.29
N HIS A 203 -3.93 11.82 5.47
CA HIS A 203 -4.29 12.53 4.24
C HIS A 203 -5.33 13.66 4.45
N LEU A 204 -5.21 14.40 5.57
CA LEU A 204 -6.13 15.50 5.90
C LEU A 204 -6.00 16.69 4.94
N ASP A 205 -4.93 16.75 4.15
CA ASP A 205 -4.78 17.65 3.01
C ASP A 205 -5.84 17.40 1.93
N HIS A 206 -6.23 16.14 1.74
CA HIS A 206 -7.31 15.75 0.82
C HIS A 206 -8.69 15.81 1.50
N TRP A 207 -8.83 15.21 2.68
CA TRP A 207 -10.12 15.02 3.34
C TRP A 207 -10.60 16.23 4.16
N GLY A 208 -9.72 17.15 4.48
CA GLY A 208 -10.01 18.36 5.25
C GLY A 208 -10.22 18.12 6.75
N SER A 209 -10.84 17.02 7.17
CA SER A 209 -11.02 16.67 8.59
C SER A 209 -11.00 15.17 8.85
N ALA A 210 -10.82 14.81 10.14
CA ALA A 210 -10.87 13.41 10.58
C ALA A 210 -12.28 12.81 10.39
N GLU A 211 -13.32 13.61 10.60
CA GLU A 211 -14.72 13.20 10.43
C GLU A 211 -15.03 12.89 8.97
N ALA A 212 -14.53 13.70 8.02
CA ALA A 212 -14.68 13.45 6.58
C ALA A 212 -13.94 12.19 6.16
N PHE A 213 -12.73 11.96 6.69
CA PHE A 213 -11.97 10.75 6.48
C PHE A 213 -12.73 9.51 6.99
N GLU A 214 -13.26 9.52 8.21
CA GLU A 214 -14.06 8.42 8.76
C GLU A 214 -15.36 8.22 7.95
N GLN A 215 -16.00 9.31 7.48
CA GLN A 215 -17.19 9.23 6.64
C GLN A 215 -16.92 8.51 5.33
N ALA A 216 -15.76 8.73 4.71
CA ALA A 216 -15.38 8.06 3.49
C ALA A 216 -15.34 6.52 3.65
N PHE A 217 -14.91 6.00 4.80
CA PHE A 217 -14.99 4.56 5.08
C PHE A 217 -16.44 4.06 5.22
N VAL A 218 -17.33 4.87 5.79
CA VAL A 218 -18.77 4.54 5.82
C VAL A 218 -19.33 4.49 4.39
N ASP A 219 -18.95 5.44 3.55
CA ASP A 219 -19.37 5.49 2.15
C ASP A 219 -18.78 4.33 1.36
N PHE A 220 -17.56 3.92 1.67
CA PHE A 220 -16.94 2.74 1.08
C PHE A 220 -17.70 1.45 1.41
N THR A 221 -18.10 1.24 2.68
CA THR A 221 -18.91 0.07 3.03
C THR A 221 -20.25 0.01 2.30
N ALA A 222 -20.74 1.16 1.78
CA ALA A 222 -21.94 1.23 0.95
C ALA A 222 -21.71 0.75 -0.48
N ARG A 223 -20.44 0.59 -0.88
CA ARG A 223 -20.05 0.10 -2.21
C ARG A 223 -19.99 -1.43 -2.27
N LEU A 224 -20.06 -2.10 -1.11
CA LEU A 224 -20.05 -3.54 -1.04
C LEU A 224 -21.22 -4.13 -1.84
N ARG A 225 -20.94 -5.14 -2.66
CA ARG A 225 -21.96 -5.85 -3.45
C ARG A 225 -23.00 -6.50 -2.55
N GLU A 226 -24.22 -6.67 -3.05
CA GLU A 226 -25.27 -7.37 -2.33
C GLU A 226 -24.81 -8.79 -1.92
N GLY A 227 -25.02 -9.15 -0.67
CA GLY A 227 -24.53 -10.41 -0.10
C GLY A 227 -23.03 -10.47 0.14
N GLY A 228 -22.31 -9.38 -0.05
CA GLY A 228 -20.87 -9.30 0.19
C GLY A 228 -20.49 -9.36 1.67
N ALA A 229 -19.19 -9.52 1.94
CA ALA A 229 -18.65 -9.63 3.30
C ALA A 229 -17.80 -8.42 3.68
N LEU A 230 -17.99 -7.94 4.91
CA LEU A 230 -17.24 -6.85 5.53
C LEU A 230 -16.36 -7.41 6.66
N VAL A 231 -15.05 -7.42 6.45
CA VAL A 231 -14.04 -7.96 7.37
C VAL A 231 -13.43 -6.81 8.16
N LEU A 232 -13.68 -6.76 9.47
CA LEU A 232 -13.40 -5.63 10.34
C LEU A 232 -12.41 -5.97 11.48
N CYS A 233 -11.36 -5.16 11.63
CA CYS A 233 -10.40 -5.28 12.72
C CYS A 233 -11.01 -4.86 14.06
N ALA A 234 -11.19 -5.81 14.98
CA ALA A 234 -11.73 -5.55 16.30
C ALA A 234 -10.76 -4.83 17.25
N ASP A 235 -9.48 -4.75 16.90
CA ASP A 235 -8.48 -4.11 17.76
C ASP A 235 -8.34 -2.61 17.48
N ASP A 236 -8.87 -2.14 16.35
CA ASP A 236 -8.79 -0.73 15.95
C ASP A 236 -9.97 0.11 16.45
N ALA A 237 -9.68 1.29 16.99
CA ALA A 237 -10.71 2.17 17.55
C ALA A 237 -11.61 2.82 16.49
N GLY A 238 -11.04 3.19 15.33
CA GLY A 238 -11.79 3.77 14.21
C GLY A 238 -12.72 2.73 13.58
N VAL A 239 -12.24 1.49 13.41
CA VAL A 239 -13.06 0.38 12.92
C VAL A 239 -14.20 0.04 13.90
N LYS A 240 -13.96 0.15 15.22
CA LYS A 240 -15.03 0.02 16.22
C LYS A 240 -16.13 1.07 16.03
N ARG A 241 -15.77 2.32 15.75
CA ARG A 241 -16.76 3.38 15.45
C ARG A 241 -17.49 3.10 14.15
N LEU A 242 -16.79 2.68 13.11
CA LEU A 242 -17.40 2.28 11.83
C LEU A 242 -18.41 1.13 12.05
N ALA A 243 -18.04 0.10 12.80
CA ALA A 243 -18.89 -1.06 13.06
C ALA A 243 -20.22 -0.69 13.72
N GLN A 244 -20.26 0.38 14.53
CA GLN A 244 -21.50 0.89 15.14
C GLN A 244 -22.44 1.53 14.10
N ARG A 245 -21.92 1.98 12.95
CA ARG A 245 -22.69 2.64 11.88
C ARG A 245 -23.17 1.64 10.81
N VAL A 246 -22.60 0.44 10.73
CA VAL A 246 -22.98 -0.62 9.78
C VAL A 246 -24.37 -1.24 10.06
N PRO A 247 -24.83 -1.43 11.32
CA PRO A 247 -26.11 -2.09 11.62
C PRO A 247 -27.34 -1.43 10.99
N GLU A 248 -27.30 -0.13 10.71
CA GLU A 248 -28.40 0.60 10.07
C GLU A 248 -28.72 0.05 8.65
N ARG A 249 -27.81 -0.73 8.08
CA ARG A 249 -27.93 -1.36 6.75
C ARG A 249 -28.19 -2.88 6.79
N ARG A 250 -28.33 -3.49 7.99
CA ARG A 250 -28.65 -4.90 8.17
C ARG A 250 -30.15 -5.17 7.93
N GLY A 251 -30.59 -4.98 6.66
CA GLY A 251 -31.86 -5.52 6.18
C GLY A 251 -31.65 -6.91 5.57
N VAL A 252 -32.73 -7.53 5.07
CA VAL A 252 -32.63 -8.73 4.21
C VAL A 252 -31.71 -8.39 3.05
N GLY A 253 -30.53 -9.06 2.94
CA GLY A 253 -29.50 -8.76 1.93
C GLY A 253 -28.35 -7.82 2.40
N GLY A 254 -28.28 -7.46 3.68
CA GLY A 254 -27.16 -6.68 4.24
C GLY A 254 -25.83 -7.45 4.24
N PRO A 255 -24.69 -6.74 4.48
CA PRO A 255 -23.39 -7.38 4.45
C PRO A 255 -23.22 -8.41 5.56
N ARG A 256 -22.53 -9.50 5.25
CA ARG A 256 -22.04 -10.45 6.26
C ARG A 256 -20.84 -9.83 6.98
N VAL A 257 -20.94 -9.60 8.27
CA VAL A 257 -19.88 -8.97 9.06
C VAL A 257 -18.98 -10.03 9.68
N ILE A 258 -17.69 -9.95 9.39
CA ILE A 258 -16.63 -10.82 9.91
C ILE A 258 -15.71 -9.97 10.78
N SER A 259 -15.71 -10.21 12.09
CA SER A 259 -14.81 -9.56 13.03
C SER A 259 -13.52 -10.33 13.18
N TYR A 260 -12.36 -9.66 13.19
CA TYR A 260 -11.08 -10.32 13.48
C TYR A 260 -10.22 -9.49 14.46
N GLY A 261 -9.38 -10.17 15.23
CA GLY A 261 -8.42 -9.53 16.14
C GLY A 261 -8.04 -10.38 17.35
N PHE A 262 -7.20 -9.78 18.19
CA PHE A 262 -6.81 -10.35 19.51
C PHE A 262 -7.78 -9.93 20.62
N GLY A 263 -8.41 -8.76 20.46
CA GLY A 263 -9.30 -8.16 21.43
C GLY A 263 -10.71 -8.77 21.46
N VAL A 264 -11.63 -8.05 22.08
CA VAL A 264 -13.04 -8.42 22.13
C VAL A 264 -13.65 -8.29 20.73
N PRO A 265 -14.27 -9.34 20.20
CA PRO A 265 -14.88 -9.29 18.87
C PRO A 265 -15.94 -8.20 18.75
N LEU A 266 -16.07 -7.64 17.55
CA LEU A 266 -17.19 -6.77 17.18
C LEU A 266 -18.45 -7.62 17.01
N ALA A 267 -19.62 -6.98 17.15
CA ALA A 267 -20.87 -7.62 16.79
C ALA A 267 -20.88 -7.98 15.30
N GLY A 268 -20.96 -9.26 14.98
CA GLY A 268 -20.83 -9.79 13.64
C GLY A 268 -21.42 -11.18 13.52
N ASP A 269 -21.45 -11.69 12.30
CA ASP A 269 -21.94 -13.03 11.97
C ASP A 269 -20.85 -14.08 12.18
N VAL A 270 -19.59 -13.65 11.90
CA VAL A 270 -18.40 -14.50 12.00
C VAL A 270 -17.33 -13.81 12.84
N VAL A 271 -16.62 -14.60 13.64
CA VAL A 271 -15.50 -14.15 14.47
C VAL A 271 -14.26 -14.95 14.12
N VAL A 272 -13.20 -14.27 13.68
CA VAL A 272 -11.83 -14.79 13.55
C VAL A 272 -11.04 -14.31 14.76
N GLN A 273 -11.00 -15.10 15.82
CA GLN A 273 -10.30 -14.79 17.05
C GLN A 273 -8.86 -15.25 16.99
N LEU A 274 -7.95 -14.30 17.22
CA LEU A 274 -6.53 -14.56 17.45
C LEU A 274 -6.25 -14.56 18.96
N SER A 275 -5.41 -15.47 19.43
CA SER A 275 -5.04 -15.56 20.85
C SER A 275 -3.62 -16.10 21.03
N GLU A 276 -3.06 -15.94 22.21
CA GLU A 276 -1.75 -16.46 22.59
C GLU A 276 -0.64 -16.08 21.58
N PRO A 277 -0.42 -14.77 21.30
CA PRO A 277 0.63 -14.38 20.37
C PRO A 277 2.01 -14.61 20.99
N GLU A 278 2.83 -15.37 20.29
CA GLU A 278 4.25 -15.55 20.61
C GLU A 278 5.10 -14.96 19.49
N LEU A 279 5.97 -14.02 19.84
CA LEU A 279 6.80 -13.28 18.91
C LEU A 279 8.26 -13.67 19.09
N GLY A 280 8.94 -13.88 17.99
CA GLY A 280 10.39 -14.14 17.96
C GLY A 280 11.06 -13.37 16.82
N PRO A 281 12.40 -13.37 16.78
CA PRO A 281 13.14 -12.72 15.70
C PRO A 281 12.72 -13.24 14.32
N GLY A 282 12.07 -12.37 13.51
CA GLY A 282 11.63 -12.70 12.16
C GLY A 282 10.49 -13.73 12.07
N ARG A 283 9.77 -14.00 13.14
CA ARG A 283 8.64 -14.92 13.16
C ARG A 283 7.62 -14.55 14.23
N GLY A 284 6.40 -14.99 14.00
CA GLY A 284 5.33 -14.90 15.00
C GLY A 284 4.37 -16.05 14.83
N HIS A 285 3.77 -16.50 15.93
CA HIS A 285 2.67 -17.45 15.88
C HIS A 285 1.57 -17.08 16.86
N CYS A 286 0.36 -17.61 16.61
CA CYS A 286 -0.77 -17.45 17.49
C CYS A 286 -1.79 -18.58 17.26
N GLN A 287 -2.68 -18.77 18.21
CA GLN A 287 -3.86 -19.63 18.02
C GLN A 287 -4.91 -18.85 17.20
N VAL A 288 -5.61 -19.55 16.32
CA VAL A 288 -6.72 -19.03 15.51
C VAL A 288 -7.95 -19.88 15.76
N SER A 289 -9.06 -19.26 16.09
CA SER A 289 -10.37 -19.90 16.06
C SER A 289 -11.33 -19.09 15.20
N VAL A 290 -12.18 -19.78 14.44
CA VAL A 290 -13.25 -19.16 13.65
C VAL A 290 -14.58 -19.69 14.13
N ALA A 291 -15.50 -18.80 14.47
CA ALA A 291 -16.86 -19.12 14.84
C ALA A 291 -17.84 -18.43 13.88
N ASP A 292 -18.82 -19.16 13.37
CA ASP A 292 -19.91 -18.69 12.53
C ASP A 292 -21.24 -18.88 13.27
N ALA A 293 -22.03 -17.82 13.38
CA ALA A 293 -23.26 -17.81 14.18
C ALA A 293 -23.09 -18.42 15.59
N GLY A 294 -21.94 -18.19 16.21
CA GLY A 294 -21.57 -18.68 17.53
C GLY A 294 -21.10 -20.13 17.57
N GLN A 295 -21.08 -20.86 16.46
CA GLN A 295 -20.53 -22.21 16.37
C GLN A 295 -19.08 -22.18 15.88
N GLN A 296 -18.18 -22.87 16.59
CA GLN A 296 -16.79 -22.99 16.13
C GLN A 296 -16.73 -23.88 14.89
N VAL A 297 -16.26 -23.27 13.78
CA VAL A 297 -16.12 -23.95 12.47
C VAL A 297 -14.66 -24.26 12.13
N PHE A 298 -13.70 -23.59 12.80
CA PHE A 298 -12.28 -23.84 12.64
C PHE A 298 -11.51 -23.57 13.92
N HIS A 299 -10.44 -24.35 14.16
CA HIS A 299 -9.42 -24.09 15.17
C HIS A 299 -8.07 -24.59 14.64
N GLY A 300 -7.02 -23.79 14.80
CA GLY A 300 -5.67 -24.11 14.33
C GLY A 300 -4.63 -23.13 14.81
N GLN A 301 -3.40 -23.34 14.41
CA GLN A 301 -2.26 -22.48 14.72
C GLN A 301 -1.78 -21.77 13.44
N LEU A 302 -1.61 -20.45 13.53
CA LEU A 302 -0.97 -19.64 12.51
C LEU A 302 0.49 -19.45 12.89
N GLU A 303 1.38 -19.72 11.95
CA GLU A 303 2.81 -19.46 12.06
C GLU A 303 3.24 -18.59 10.86
N LEU A 304 3.93 -17.47 11.10
CA LEU A 304 4.44 -16.58 10.08
C LEU A 304 5.97 -16.52 10.15
N ARG A 305 6.60 -16.45 8.97
CA ARG A 305 8.05 -16.20 8.80
C ARG A 305 8.42 -14.72 8.85
N ILE A 306 7.54 -13.91 9.43
CA ILE A 306 7.70 -12.46 9.59
C ILE A 306 7.31 -12.11 11.01
N GLY A 307 8.15 -11.30 11.69
CA GLY A 307 7.92 -10.90 13.07
C GLY A 307 6.92 -9.76 13.21
N GLY A 308 6.40 -9.62 14.43
CA GLY A 308 5.54 -8.53 14.84
C GLY A 308 4.07 -8.89 14.96
N GLN A 309 3.45 -8.45 16.05
CA GLN A 309 2.02 -8.72 16.33
C GLN A 309 1.11 -8.13 15.25
N HIS A 310 1.48 -6.98 14.66
CA HIS A 310 0.74 -6.37 13.56
C HIS A 310 0.68 -7.27 12.32
N MET A 311 1.70 -8.11 12.06
CA MET A 311 1.68 -9.07 10.96
C MET A 311 0.72 -10.22 11.22
N LEU A 312 0.63 -10.70 12.48
CA LEU A 312 -0.39 -11.67 12.87
C LEU A 312 -1.80 -11.07 12.74
N LEU A 313 -1.97 -9.80 13.10
CA LEU A 313 -3.25 -9.10 12.95
C LEU A 313 -3.64 -8.96 11.46
N ASN A 314 -2.70 -8.58 10.59
CA ASN A 314 -2.91 -8.54 9.14
C ASN A 314 -3.31 -9.91 8.56
N ALA A 315 -2.69 -10.99 9.07
CA ALA A 315 -3.06 -12.35 8.70
C ALA A 315 -4.47 -12.71 9.18
N GLY A 316 -4.92 -12.18 10.31
CA GLY A 316 -6.32 -12.29 10.77
C GLY A 316 -7.31 -11.70 9.77
N GLY A 317 -7.01 -10.52 9.21
CA GLY A 317 -7.78 -9.91 8.12
C GLY A 317 -7.78 -10.77 6.87
N ALA A 318 -6.63 -11.34 6.50
CA ALA A 318 -6.50 -12.26 5.37
C ALA A 318 -7.33 -13.54 5.56
N LEU A 319 -7.37 -14.09 6.78
CA LEU A 319 -8.21 -15.24 7.15
C LEU A 319 -9.71 -14.91 7.06
N GLY A 320 -10.10 -13.70 7.48
CA GLY A 320 -11.48 -13.23 7.30
C GLY A 320 -11.89 -13.17 5.84
N ALA A 321 -11.01 -12.68 4.98
CA ALA A 321 -11.24 -12.66 3.52
C ALA A 321 -11.32 -14.08 2.93
N ALA A 322 -10.40 -14.97 3.33
CA ALA A 322 -10.41 -16.37 2.92
C ALA A 322 -11.72 -17.08 3.30
N TYR A 323 -12.19 -16.84 4.53
CA TYR A 323 -13.47 -17.37 5.00
C TYR A 323 -14.65 -16.85 4.17
N ALA A 324 -14.66 -15.54 3.85
CA ALA A 324 -15.69 -14.93 3.01
C ALA A 324 -15.72 -15.53 1.60
N LEU A 325 -14.55 -15.87 1.05
CA LEU A 325 -14.41 -16.52 -0.27
C LEU A 325 -14.72 -18.04 -0.24
N GLY A 326 -15.02 -18.62 0.92
CA GLY A 326 -15.28 -20.07 1.06
C GLY A 326 -14.05 -20.95 0.89
N VAL A 327 -12.86 -20.41 1.16
CA VAL A 327 -11.58 -21.11 1.03
C VAL A 327 -11.33 -22.01 2.24
N ASP A 328 -10.71 -23.18 2.04
CA ASP A 328 -10.27 -24.07 3.12
C ASP A 328 -9.23 -23.37 4.01
N LEU A 329 -9.60 -23.07 5.25
CA LEU A 329 -8.77 -22.31 6.18
C LEU A 329 -7.51 -23.06 6.62
N ALA A 330 -7.52 -24.39 6.67
CA ALA A 330 -6.34 -25.17 7.04
C ALA A 330 -5.27 -25.06 5.95
N GLN A 331 -5.65 -25.16 4.67
CA GLN A 331 -4.75 -24.97 3.55
C GLN A 331 -4.28 -23.52 3.47
N PHE A 332 -5.17 -22.54 3.71
CA PHE A 332 -4.84 -21.12 3.67
C PHE A 332 -3.83 -20.73 4.77
N ILE A 333 -4.00 -21.20 6.00
CA ILE A 333 -3.06 -20.97 7.11
C ILE A 333 -1.70 -21.59 6.79
N ALA A 334 -1.67 -22.82 6.27
CA ALA A 334 -0.41 -23.45 5.87
C ALA A 334 0.30 -22.66 4.78
N ALA A 335 -0.43 -22.10 3.83
CA ALA A 335 0.10 -21.23 2.78
C ALA A 335 0.64 -19.90 3.35
N LEU A 336 -0.08 -19.27 4.30
CA LEU A 336 0.41 -18.06 5.01
C LEU A 336 1.75 -18.32 5.71
N GLY A 337 1.98 -19.50 6.24
CA GLY A 337 3.24 -19.91 6.86
C GLY A 337 4.44 -19.91 5.91
N THR A 338 4.21 -19.81 4.59
CA THR A 338 5.27 -19.70 3.59
C THR A 338 5.52 -18.27 3.12
N PHE A 339 4.71 -17.29 3.54
CA PHE A 339 4.84 -15.90 3.13
C PHE A 339 6.09 -15.27 3.76
N SER A 340 6.96 -14.70 2.92
CA SER A 340 8.23 -14.08 3.34
C SER A 340 8.22 -12.55 3.33
N GLY A 341 7.08 -11.93 2.99
CA GLY A 341 6.89 -10.49 3.04
C GLY A 341 6.60 -9.84 1.71
N ALA A 342 6.32 -8.56 1.77
CA ALA A 342 6.28 -7.66 0.62
C ALA A 342 7.52 -6.76 0.62
N SER A 343 7.94 -6.32 -0.55
CA SER A 343 9.07 -5.39 -0.66
C SER A 343 8.85 -4.15 0.18
N ARG A 344 9.92 -3.66 0.80
CA ARG A 344 9.90 -2.50 1.68
C ARG A 344 8.97 -2.65 2.90
N ARG A 345 8.76 -3.86 3.43
CA ARG A 345 8.04 -4.16 4.67
C ARG A 345 8.92 -5.04 5.55
N MET A 346 9.76 -4.40 6.38
CA MET A 346 10.84 -5.05 7.15
C MET A 346 11.66 -6.02 6.27
N GLN A 347 11.95 -5.58 5.04
CA GLN A 347 12.68 -6.37 4.05
C GLN A 347 14.16 -6.42 4.42
N LEU A 348 14.73 -7.62 4.59
CA LEU A 348 16.18 -7.79 4.65
C LEU A 348 16.75 -7.50 3.25
N VAL A 349 17.51 -6.41 3.14
CA VAL A 349 18.17 -6.01 1.88
C VAL A 349 19.48 -6.72 1.70
N GLY A 350 20.21 -6.96 2.79
CA GLY A 350 21.49 -7.66 2.79
C GLY A 350 22.22 -7.51 4.12
N GLU A 351 23.45 -8.02 4.13
CA GLU A 351 24.39 -7.89 5.24
C GLU A 351 25.72 -7.38 4.71
N ARG A 352 26.29 -6.38 5.38
CA ARG A 352 27.61 -5.85 5.07
C ARG A 352 28.39 -5.56 6.37
N ASP A 353 29.63 -5.99 6.42
CA ASP A 353 30.49 -5.85 7.60
C ASP A 353 29.85 -6.38 8.90
N HIS A 354 29.08 -7.48 8.79
CA HIS A 354 28.27 -8.07 9.85
C HIS A 354 27.19 -7.13 10.41
N VAL A 355 26.76 -6.12 9.66
CA VAL A 355 25.61 -5.29 9.91
C VAL A 355 24.46 -5.74 9.01
N ARG A 356 23.33 -6.11 9.60
CA ARG A 356 22.13 -6.48 8.84
C ARG A 356 21.40 -5.21 8.42
N ILE A 357 21.08 -5.10 7.13
CA ILE A 357 20.46 -3.92 6.53
C ILE A 357 19.04 -4.25 6.13
N TYR A 358 18.09 -3.48 6.67
CA TYR A 358 16.67 -3.61 6.40
C TYR A 358 16.12 -2.36 5.74
N ASP A 359 15.06 -2.52 4.94
CA ASP A 359 14.27 -1.45 4.32
C ASP A 359 12.81 -1.56 4.73
N ASP A 360 12.20 -0.43 5.11
CA ASP A 360 10.78 -0.37 5.45
C ASP A 360 10.14 0.93 4.92
N TYR A 361 8.92 0.81 4.42
CA TYR A 361 8.15 1.90 3.83
C TYR A 361 7.50 2.82 4.86
N GLY A 362 7.50 2.43 6.13
CA GLY A 362 6.86 3.15 7.23
C GLY A 362 7.20 4.63 7.24
N HIS A 363 6.18 5.47 7.23
CA HIS A 363 6.31 6.93 7.14
C HIS A 363 5.34 7.68 8.06
N HIS A 364 4.36 6.98 8.64
CA HIS A 364 3.49 7.50 9.69
C HIS A 364 4.00 7.03 11.07
N PRO A 365 3.89 7.84 12.16
CA PRO A 365 4.40 7.45 13.48
C PRO A 365 3.87 6.11 13.99
N THR A 366 2.62 5.76 13.73
CA THR A 366 2.00 4.49 14.13
C THR A 366 2.65 3.30 13.43
N GLU A 367 2.88 3.39 12.11
CA GLU A 367 3.61 2.37 11.34
C GLU A 367 5.04 2.22 11.88
N ILE A 368 5.73 3.35 12.04
CA ILE A 368 7.12 3.38 12.54
C ILE A 368 7.21 2.71 13.91
N ALA A 369 6.28 2.97 14.82
CA ALA A 369 6.27 2.32 16.13
C ALA A 369 6.18 0.80 16.03
N ALA A 370 5.33 0.27 15.15
CA ALA A 370 5.18 -1.16 14.92
C ALA A 370 6.45 -1.75 14.28
N THR A 371 7.00 -1.07 13.26
CA THR A 371 8.25 -1.44 12.58
C THR A 371 9.44 -1.46 13.55
N LEU A 372 9.60 -0.42 14.39
CA LEU A 372 10.70 -0.34 15.36
C LEU A 372 10.62 -1.45 16.42
N LYS A 373 9.42 -1.82 16.85
CA LYS A 373 9.24 -2.96 17.76
C LYS A 373 9.72 -4.27 17.12
N ALA A 374 9.30 -4.55 15.88
CA ALA A 374 9.75 -5.74 15.15
C ALA A 374 11.26 -5.71 14.86
N ALA A 375 11.80 -4.54 14.50
CA ALA A 375 13.23 -4.34 14.27
C ALA A 375 14.06 -4.55 15.56
N ARG A 376 13.56 -4.12 16.72
CA ARG A 376 14.21 -4.35 18.00
C ARG A 376 14.29 -5.83 18.35
N ASP A 377 13.20 -6.58 18.12
CA ASP A 377 13.19 -8.02 18.32
C ASP A 377 14.20 -8.72 17.41
N LEU A 378 14.34 -8.26 16.16
CA LEU A 378 15.34 -8.75 15.21
C LEU A 378 16.77 -8.37 15.59
N ALA A 379 17.00 -7.15 16.12
CA ALA A 379 18.33 -6.70 16.56
C ALA A 379 18.86 -7.55 17.73
N GLY A 380 17.96 -8.05 18.58
CA GLY A 380 18.33 -8.86 19.73
C GLY A 380 19.26 -8.09 20.69
N SER A 381 20.49 -8.58 20.90
CA SER A 381 21.50 -7.90 21.70
C SER A 381 22.28 -6.81 20.95
N GLY A 382 22.13 -6.72 19.61
CA GLY A 382 22.71 -5.65 18.79
C GLY A 382 21.96 -4.33 18.96
N ARG A 383 22.60 -3.24 18.52
CA ARG A 383 21.93 -1.94 18.49
C ARG A 383 20.98 -1.86 17.30
N LEU A 384 19.92 -1.06 17.45
CA LEU A 384 19.02 -0.67 16.38
C LEU A 384 19.34 0.75 15.93
N LEU A 385 19.94 0.88 14.75
CA LEU A 385 20.21 2.16 14.11
C LEU A 385 19.14 2.41 13.03
N VAL A 386 18.70 3.66 12.92
CA VAL A 386 17.68 4.05 11.94
C VAL A 386 18.17 5.22 11.10
N CYS A 387 18.06 5.08 9.77
CA CYS A 387 18.20 6.18 8.82
C CYS A 387 16.82 6.50 8.26
N PHE A 388 16.27 7.67 8.63
CA PHE A 388 14.88 8.04 8.33
C PHE A 388 14.78 9.16 7.31
N GLN A 389 13.96 8.97 6.29
CA GLN A 389 13.54 10.01 5.35
C GLN A 389 12.09 10.39 5.62
N PRO A 390 11.81 11.56 6.21
CA PRO A 390 10.45 12.04 6.38
C PRO A 390 9.77 12.24 5.02
N HIS A 391 8.47 11.95 4.94
CA HIS A 391 7.67 12.06 3.72
C HIS A 391 6.60 13.13 3.89
N LEU A 392 6.53 14.12 2.99
CA LEU A 392 5.71 15.31 2.98
C LEU A 392 6.06 16.32 4.10
N TYR A 393 6.12 17.59 3.75
CA TYR A 393 6.40 18.66 4.71
C TYR A 393 5.26 18.83 5.72
N SER A 394 4.00 18.76 5.25
CA SER A 394 2.81 18.87 6.10
C SER A 394 2.78 17.75 7.15
N ARG A 395 2.96 16.49 6.74
CA ARG A 395 3.00 15.35 7.66
C ARG A 395 4.13 15.47 8.67
N THR A 396 5.33 15.90 8.23
CA THR A 396 6.49 16.09 9.09
C THR A 396 6.20 17.13 10.16
N TYR A 397 5.61 18.27 9.78
CA TYR A 397 5.26 19.33 10.69
C TYR A 397 4.21 18.92 11.72
N HIS A 398 3.09 18.33 11.26
CA HIS A 398 2.00 17.95 12.16
C HIS A 398 2.36 16.81 13.11
N ASN A 399 3.27 15.92 12.73
CA ASN A 399 3.61 14.74 13.51
C ASN A 399 4.98 14.83 14.23
N VAL A 400 5.65 15.98 14.26
CA VAL A 400 7.01 16.11 14.84
C VAL A 400 7.12 15.56 16.26
N ALA A 401 6.12 15.82 17.11
CA ALA A 401 6.10 15.33 18.48
C ALA A 401 5.86 13.80 18.57
N ALA A 402 5.09 13.23 17.64
CA ALA A 402 4.87 11.80 17.55
C ALA A 402 6.13 11.09 17.03
N PHE A 403 6.78 11.61 15.99
CA PHE A 403 8.08 11.10 15.52
C PHE A 403 9.13 11.09 16.62
N ALA A 404 9.28 12.19 17.36
CA ALA A 404 10.23 12.25 18.49
C ALA A 404 9.94 11.16 19.53
N ARG A 405 8.67 10.91 19.86
CA ARG A 405 8.31 9.84 20.82
C ARG A 405 8.69 8.46 20.33
N VAL A 406 8.39 8.13 19.07
CA VAL A 406 8.65 6.78 18.56
C VAL A 406 10.14 6.53 18.35
N PHE A 407 10.91 7.53 17.91
CA PHE A 407 12.36 7.41 17.75
C PHE A 407 13.16 7.44 19.05
N ALA A 408 12.53 7.76 20.19
CA ALA A 408 13.19 7.61 21.50
C ALA A 408 13.55 6.14 21.82
N ALA A 409 13.04 5.18 21.10
CA ALA A 409 13.26 3.73 21.30
C ALA A 409 14.47 3.18 20.51
N VAL A 410 15.15 3.99 19.68
CA VAL A 410 16.30 3.54 18.88
C VAL A 410 17.63 3.92 19.54
N ASP A 411 18.69 3.17 19.23
CA ASP A 411 20.02 3.43 19.81
C ASP A 411 20.76 4.54 19.06
N ASP A 412 20.46 4.72 17.78
CA ASP A 412 21.01 5.80 16.96
C ASP A 412 20.00 6.20 15.88
N LEU A 413 19.83 7.49 15.66
CA LEU A 413 18.93 8.05 14.67
C LEU A 413 19.67 9.02 13.76
N THR A 414 19.63 8.75 12.47
CA THR A 414 20.02 9.69 11.42
C THR A 414 18.78 10.07 10.62
N VAL A 415 18.52 11.38 10.46
CA VAL A 415 17.39 11.89 9.69
C VAL A 415 17.92 12.69 8.51
N CYS A 416 17.38 12.47 7.31
CA CYS A 416 17.74 13.27 6.13
C CYS A 416 16.64 14.28 5.75
N SER A 417 16.82 14.96 4.61
CA SER A 417 15.83 15.90 4.09
C SER A 417 14.49 15.24 3.83
N VAL A 418 13.43 16.05 3.97
CA VAL A 418 12.05 15.60 3.67
C VAL A 418 11.93 15.25 2.18
N TYR A 419 11.35 14.11 1.89
CA TYR A 419 10.90 13.77 0.56
C TYR A 419 9.59 14.52 0.27
N ALA A 420 9.67 15.53 -0.59
CA ALA A 420 8.58 16.47 -0.85
C ALA A 420 7.37 15.82 -1.55
N ALA A 421 7.61 14.76 -2.35
CA ALA A 421 6.62 14.21 -3.30
C ALA A 421 6.00 15.35 -4.15
N ARG A 422 4.73 15.69 -3.88
CA ARG A 422 3.99 16.74 -4.59
C ARG A 422 3.89 18.08 -3.84
N GLU A 423 4.45 18.17 -2.63
CA GLU A 423 4.33 19.39 -1.82
C GLU A 423 5.45 20.39 -2.10
N ALA A 424 5.10 21.68 -2.07
CA ALA A 424 6.08 22.75 -1.99
C ALA A 424 6.73 22.79 -0.59
N PRO A 425 8.01 23.19 -0.47
CA PRO A 425 8.67 23.31 0.82
C PRO A 425 7.94 24.29 1.75
N ILE A 426 7.75 23.87 3.01
CA ILE A 426 7.20 24.73 4.06
C ILE A 426 8.38 25.40 4.80
N PRO A 427 8.44 26.74 4.89
CA PRO A 427 9.52 27.43 5.57
C PRO A 427 9.72 26.93 7.01
N GLY A 428 10.96 26.59 7.36
CA GLY A 428 11.33 26.07 8.68
C GLY A 428 11.05 24.58 8.91
N VAL A 429 10.44 23.87 7.94
CA VAL A 429 10.17 22.43 8.03
C VAL A 429 11.22 21.65 7.24
N ASN A 430 12.00 20.87 7.95
CA ASN A 430 12.96 19.91 7.39
C ASN A 430 13.11 18.73 8.37
N GLY A 431 13.95 17.73 8.02
CA GLY A 431 14.17 16.58 8.91
C GLY A 431 14.75 16.92 10.28
N ASN A 432 15.47 18.04 10.39
CA ASN A 432 16.11 18.45 11.64
C ASN A 432 15.13 18.77 12.78
N ILE A 433 13.90 19.20 12.46
CA ILE A 433 12.90 19.49 13.50
C ILE A 433 12.55 18.26 14.34
N ILE A 434 12.76 17.06 13.79
CA ILE A 434 12.53 15.79 14.50
C ILE A 434 13.66 15.55 15.50
N THR A 435 14.93 15.71 15.08
CA THR A 435 16.11 15.54 15.96
C THR A 435 16.16 16.60 17.04
N GLU A 436 15.84 17.85 16.70
CA GLU A 436 15.71 18.95 17.68
C GLU A 436 14.63 18.66 18.72
N ARG A 437 13.46 18.18 18.27
CA ARG A 437 12.34 17.84 19.18
C ARG A 437 12.66 16.64 20.07
N LEU A 438 13.38 15.65 19.54
CA LEU A 438 13.85 14.48 20.28
C LEU A 438 14.98 14.83 21.26
N GLY A 439 15.80 15.83 20.95
CA GLY A 439 16.97 16.19 21.71
C GLY A 439 18.16 15.26 21.52
N GLN A 440 18.11 14.37 20.54
CA GLN A 440 19.18 13.44 20.14
C GLN A 440 19.04 13.06 18.67
N GLY A 441 20.05 12.37 18.13
CA GLY A 441 20.14 11.98 16.73
C GLY A 441 20.87 13.02 15.88
N THR A 442 21.16 12.67 14.64
CA THR A 442 21.91 13.47 13.69
C THR A 442 21.07 13.81 12.46
N TYR A 443 21.03 15.09 12.10
CA TYR A 443 20.45 15.51 10.82
C TYR A 443 21.55 15.64 9.78
N VAL A 444 21.40 14.95 8.65
CA VAL A 444 22.28 15.05 7.48
C VAL A 444 21.39 15.27 6.26
N ALA A 445 21.42 16.45 5.67
CA ALA A 445 20.45 16.84 4.62
C ALA A 445 20.46 15.92 3.40
N ASP A 446 21.64 15.58 2.90
CA ASP A 446 21.80 14.64 1.79
C ASP A 446 21.52 13.20 2.23
N MET A 447 20.65 12.48 1.51
CA MET A 447 20.21 11.14 1.89
C MET A 447 21.32 10.08 1.77
N TYR A 448 22.24 10.23 0.81
CA TYR A 448 23.37 9.30 0.65
C TYR A 448 24.41 9.51 1.74
N ALA A 449 24.72 10.77 2.05
CA ALA A 449 25.58 11.12 3.17
C ALA A 449 24.96 10.66 4.50
N ALA A 450 23.64 10.78 4.67
CA ALA A 450 22.91 10.29 5.84
C ALA A 450 23.02 8.77 6.00
N GLY A 451 22.81 8.04 4.92
CA GLY A 451 22.96 6.57 4.91
C GLY A 451 24.38 6.13 5.24
N LEU A 452 25.38 6.79 4.65
CA LEU A 452 26.81 6.53 4.98
C LEU A 452 27.12 6.86 6.44
N HIS A 453 26.58 7.96 6.96
CA HIS A 453 26.76 8.34 8.36
C HIS A 453 26.22 7.23 9.27
N ALA A 454 24.97 6.79 9.04
CA ALA A 454 24.34 5.73 9.81
C ALA A 454 25.10 4.41 9.71
N PHE A 455 25.55 4.02 8.51
CA PHE A 455 26.32 2.80 8.32
C PHE A 455 27.69 2.82 9.01
N ARG A 456 28.40 3.96 8.98
CA ARG A 456 29.69 4.14 9.68
C ARG A 456 29.56 4.13 11.20
N ALA A 457 28.40 4.51 11.74
CA ALA A 457 28.09 4.43 13.17
C ALA A 457 27.78 3.00 13.62
N ALA A 458 27.42 2.12 12.69
CA ALA A 458 27.07 0.72 12.98
C ALA A 458 28.32 -0.12 13.30
N ARG A 459 28.11 -1.19 14.04
CA ARG A 459 29.12 -2.17 14.46
C ARG A 459 28.68 -3.58 14.09
N PRO A 460 29.60 -4.54 13.97
CA PRO A 460 29.25 -5.94 13.78
C PRO A 460 28.19 -6.42 14.78
N GLY A 461 27.11 -7.03 14.26
CA GLY A 461 25.97 -7.50 15.05
C GLY A 461 24.81 -6.51 15.16
N ASP A 462 24.98 -5.24 14.75
CA ASP A 462 23.90 -4.24 14.73
C ASP A 462 22.89 -4.49 13.61
N LEU A 463 21.71 -3.87 13.75
CA LEU A 463 20.70 -3.77 12.71
C LEU A 463 20.57 -2.32 12.26
N LEU A 464 20.75 -2.06 10.98
CA LEU A 464 20.54 -0.77 10.35
C LEU A 464 19.25 -0.81 9.52
N LEU A 465 18.29 0.02 9.90
CA LEU A 465 16.99 0.16 9.24
C LEU A 465 16.93 1.44 8.42
N PHE A 466 16.72 1.33 7.12
CA PHE A 466 16.33 2.43 6.25
C PHE A 466 14.82 2.55 6.26
N LEU A 467 14.29 3.72 6.57
CA LEU A 467 12.88 3.92 6.87
C LEU A 467 12.34 5.14 6.13
N GLY A 468 11.22 4.96 5.39
CA GLY A 468 10.52 6.04 4.71
C GLY A 468 9.91 5.64 3.37
N ALA A 469 8.85 6.36 2.96
CA ALA A 469 8.11 6.11 1.71
C ALA A 469 8.83 6.66 0.46
N GLY A 470 9.87 7.46 0.62
CA GLY A 470 10.61 8.11 -0.46
C GLY A 470 11.75 7.26 -1.05
N SER A 471 12.77 7.97 -1.53
CA SER A 471 13.93 7.41 -2.24
C SER A 471 14.98 6.78 -1.34
N ILE A 472 14.84 6.85 -0.02
CA ILE A 472 15.80 6.31 0.96
C ILE A 472 16.08 4.81 0.76
N THR A 473 15.14 4.06 0.21
CA THR A 473 15.29 2.65 -0.13
C THR A 473 16.51 2.39 -1.02
N HIS A 474 16.79 3.29 -1.98
CA HIS A 474 17.94 3.14 -2.89
C HIS A 474 19.26 3.17 -2.13
N VAL A 475 19.32 3.96 -1.06
CA VAL A 475 20.52 4.08 -0.23
C VAL A 475 20.80 2.79 0.52
N GLY A 476 19.78 2.17 1.13
CA GLY A 476 19.91 0.89 1.82
C GLY A 476 20.40 -0.22 0.89
N HIS A 477 19.81 -0.32 -0.31
CA HIS A 477 20.22 -1.29 -1.32
C HIS A 477 21.65 -1.05 -1.82
N ALA A 478 22.05 0.20 -2.06
CA ALA A 478 23.39 0.55 -2.51
C ALA A 478 24.46 0.22 -1.44
N ILE A 479 24.17 0.48 -0.15
CA ILE A 479 25.06 0.11 0.95
C ILE A 479 25.22 -1.40 1.04
N ALA A 480 24.13 -2.15 1.00
CA ALA A 480 24.15 -3.61 1.07
C ALA A 480 24.94 -4.24 -0.08
N ALA A 481 24.79 -3.68 -1.29
CA ALA A 481 25.50 -4.11 -2.49
C ALA A 481 26.99 -3.70 -2.52
N GLY A 482 27.43 -2.83 -1.59
CA GLY A 482 28.81 -2.34 -1.57
C GLY A 482 29.13 -1.34 -2.67
N HIS A 483 28.11 -0.67 -3.24
CA HIS A 483 28.32 0.30 -4.32
C HIS A 483 29.05 1.54 -3.84
N ASP A 484 29.84 2.13 -4.72
CA ASP A 484 30.40 3.46 -4.53
C ASP A 484 29.31 4.52 -4.67
N PHE A 485 29.08 5.32 -3.61
CA PHE A 485 28.02 6.32 -3.56
C PHE A 485 28.17 7.43 -4.59
N ALA A 486 29.39 7.78 -4.98
CA ALA A 486 29.64 8.78 -6.02
C ALA A 486 29.01 8.36 -7.36
N SER A 487 29.01 7.06 -7.67
CA SER A 487 28.39 6.52 -8.90
C SER A 487 26.86 6.45 -8.80
N VAL A 488 26.32 6.17 -7.62
CA VAL A 488 24.86 6.08 -7.38
C VAL A 488 24.25 7.47 -7.37
N GLU A 489 24.89 8.43 -6.72
CA GLU A 489 24.46 9.84 -6.70
C GLU A 489 24.45 10.44 -8.11
N GLN A 490 25.47 10.16 -8.93
CA GLN A 490 25.51 10.60 -10.34
C GLN A 490 24.40 9.96 -11.18
N ALA A 491 24.07 8.69 -10.95
CA ALA A 491 22.99 8.00 -11.65
C ALA A 491 21.61 8.56 -11.29
N ASP A 492 21.39 8.91 -10.02
CA ASP A 492 20.11 9.49 -9.58
C ASP A 492 19.98 10.97 -9.98
N GLN A 493 21.08 11.74 -9.96
CA GLN A 493 21.09 13.11 -10.49
C GLN A 493 20.86 13.13 -12.01
N ALA A 494 21.41 12.16 -12.74
CA ALA A 494 21.15 12.00 -14.17
C ALA A 494 19.68 11.65 -14.44
N LYS A 495 19.04 10.83 -13.61
CA LYS A 495 17.61 10.54 -13.68
C LYS A 495 16.75 11.76 -13.31
N ALA A 496 17.14 12.52 -12.29
CA ALA A 496 16.43 13.73 -11.85
C ALA A 496 16.59 14.90 -12.84
N SER A 497 17.72 14.99 -13.54
CA SER A 497 17.94 16.02 -14.58
C SER A 497 17.29 15.68 -15.94
N GLN A 498 16.77 14.47 -16.09
CA GLN A 498 16.02 14.01 -17.26
C GLN A 498 14.50 13.99 -16.98
N ALA A 499 14.09 14.29 -15.75
CA ALA A 499 12.71 14.45 -15.31
C ALA A 499 12.31 15.94 -15.31
#